data_fe5f4dc8322f7f87d087ea73d7cb4c14
#
_entry.id   fe5f4dc8322f7f87d087ea73d7cb4c14
#
_cell.length_a   1.000
_cell.length_b   1.000
_cell.length_c   1.000
_cell.angle_alpha   90.00
_cell.angle_beta   90.00
_cell.angle_gamma   90.00
#
_symmetry.space_group_name_H-M   'P 1'
#
loop_
_entity.id
_entity.type
_entity.pdbx_description
1 polymer ?
#
loop_
_entity_poly.entity_id
_entity_poly.type
_entity_poly.pdbx_seq_one_letter_code
_entity_poly.pdbx_strand_id
1 'polypeptide(L)'
;LKSKDSILYYVMFSLLKINNRGKAIFNVPTGFLFNSSSDYIRVRKYLIENDLIEAIINLPSGTMYHSGINTSLLLINFNKSEKNKIKIINAQLLYESKPKNREVVNESILDIDSIMDSYHHETKDSFFIDIKKISKNTIIELQKK
;
A
#
# COMPACT_ATOMS: atom_id res chain seq x y z
N LEU A 1 14.35 14.79 -7.36
CA LEU A 1 14.46 14.30 -5.98
C LEU A 1 15.90 14.34 -5.54
N LYS A 2 16.20 15.08 -4.48
CA LYS A 2 17.52 15.03 -3.81
C LYS A 2 17.55 13.97 -2.72
N SER A 3 16.53 13.10 -2.66
CA SER A 3 16.43 12.06 -1.67
C SER A 3 17.47 10.97 -1.89
N LYS A 4 18.17 10.60 -0.83
CA LYS A 4 19.02 9.40 -0.79
C LYS A 4 18.20 8.13 -0.55
N ASP A 5 16.87 8.24 -0.45
CA ASP A 5 15.98 7.12 -0.19
C ASP A 5 15.70 6.35 -1.48
N SER A 6 16.19 5.14 -1.55
CA SER A 6 16.05 4.27 -2.71
C SER A 6 14.59 3.95 -3.05
N ILE A 7 13.71 3.85 -2.07
CA ILE A 7 12.28 3.53 -2.27
C ILE A 7 11.59 4.63 -3.07
N LEU A 8 11.78 5.90 -2.68
CA LEU A 8 11.24 7.03 -3.40
C LEU A 8 11.75 7.09 -4.83
N TYR A 9 13.05 6.81 -5.01
CA TYR A 9 13.66 6.79 -6.34
C TYR A 9 13.03 5.71 -7.22
N TYR A 10 12.89 4.47 -6.70
CA TYR A 10 12.30 3.37 -7.48
C TYR A 10 10.84 3.62 -7.82
N VAL A 11 10.04 4.14 -6.90
CA VAL A 11 8.64 4.50 -7.17
C VAL A 11 8.58 5.54 -8.29
N MET A 12 9.28 6.65 -8.15
CA MET A 12 9.24 7.74 -9.14
C MET A 12 9.82 7.33 -10.50
N PHE A 13 10.94 6.59 -10.51
CA PHE A 13 11.53 6.08 -11.75
C PHE A 13 10.59 5.14 -12.49
N SER A 14 9.94 4.23 -11.77
CA SER A 14 8.96 3.30 -12.35
C SER A 14 7.78 4.05 -12.96
N LEU A 15 7.27 5.09 -12.30
CA LEU A 15 6.16 5.89 -12.82
C LEU A 15 6.51 6.55 -14.16
N LEU A 16 7.77 6.95 -14.37
CA LEU A 16 8.24 7.52 -15.64
C LEU A 16 8.29 6.49 -16.78
N LYS A 17 8.30 5.19 -16.46
CA LYS A 17 8.39 4.10 -17.43
C LYS A 17 7.04 3.46 -17.75
N ILE A 18 6.03 3.72 -16.94
CA ILE A 18 4.68 3.18 -17.13
C ILE A 18 3.94 4.05 -18.14
N ASN A 19 3.28 3.42 -19.10
CA ASN A 19 2.42 4.12 -20.04
C ASN A 19 1.06 4.50 -19.39
N ASN A 20 0.25 5.28 -20.09
CA ASN A 20 -1.03 5.79 -19.61
C ASN A 20 -2.13 4.74 -19.36
N ARG A 21 -1.86 3.46 -19.59
CA ARG A 21 -2.75 2.32 -19.27
C ARG A 21 -2.09 1.33 -18.31
N GLY A 22 -0.87 1.65 -17.88
CA GLY A 22 -0.06 0.74 -17.09
C GLY A 22 -0.48 0.67 -15.62
N LYS A 23 -0.07 -0.42 -15.00
CA LYS A 23 -0.21 -0.66 -13.57
C LYS A 23 1.15 -0.99 -12.97
N ALA A 24 1.31 -0.71 -11.69
CA ALA A 24 2.46 -1.13 -10.90
C ALA A 24 2.03 -1.51 -9.48
N ILE A 25 2.76 -2.43 -8.88
CA ILE A 25 2.61 -2.80 -7.48
C ILE A 25 3.97 -2.60 -6.82
N PHE A 26 3.99 -1.81 -5.75
CA PHE A 26 5.18 -1.60 -4.93
C PHE A 26 4.94 -2.18 -3.54
N ASN A 27 5.86 -3.02 -3.09
CA ASN A 27 5.92 -3.39 -1.68
C ASN A 27 6.77 -2.33 -0.96
N VAL A 28 6.13 -1.53 -0.14
CA VAL A 28 6.77 -0.42 0.57
C VAL A 28 6.66 -0.61 2.08
N PRO A 29 7.66 -0.16 2.86
CA PRO A 29 7.48 -0.06 4.30
C PRO A 29 6.22 0.76 4.60
N THR A 30 5.45 0.35 5.59
CA THR A 30 4.23 1.07 5.99
C THR A 30 4.51 2.55 6.30
N GLY A 31 5.72 2.85 6.78
CA GLY A 31 6.20 4.22 6.96
C GLY A 31 6.16 5.10 5.70
N PHE A 32 6.18 4.52 4.50
CA PHE A 32 6.01 5.27 3.24
C PHE A 32 4.71 6.08 3.24
N LEU A 33 3.66 5.55 3.86
CA LEU A 33 2.33 6.17 3.86
C LEU A 33 2.21 7.36 4.81
N PHE A 34 3.09 7.48 5.82
CA PHE A 34 3.00 8.53 6.85
C PHE A 34 4.31 9.27 7.15
N ASN A 35 5.41 8.97 6.48
CA ASN A 35 6.66 9.68 6.68
C ASN A 35 6.47 11.18 6.38
N SER A 36 6.88 12.03 7.33
CA SER A 36 6.69 13.48 7.28
C SER A 36 7.80 14.23 6.55
N SER A 37 8.81 13.56 6.01
CA SER A 37 9.85 14.24 5.24
C SER A 37 9.28 14.83 3.94
N SER A 38 9.85 15.95 3.51
CA SER A 38 9.36 16.72 2.37
C SER A 38 9.28 15.91 1.08
N ASP A 39 10.22 14.99 0.85
CA ASP A 39 10.26 14.19 -0.35
C ASP A 39 9.15 13.13 -0.37
N TYR A 40 8.87 12.48 0.78
CA TYR A 40 7.74 11.55 0.91
C TYR A 40 6.40 12.25 0.73
N ILE A 41 6.23 13.42 1.34
CA ILE A 41 5.01 14.24 1.17
C ILE A 41 4.83 14.61 -0.30
N ARG A 42 5.89 15.03 -0.99
CA ARG A 42 5.85 15.41 -2.40
C ARG A 42 5.43 14.24 -3.30
N VAL A 43 5.99 13.06 -3.08
CA VAL A 43 5.65 11.85 -3.86
C VAL A 43 4.20 11.44 -3.61
N ARG A 44 3.76 11.36 -2.35
CA ARG A 44 2.36 11.04 -2.05
C ARG A 44 1.39 12.05 -2.62
N LYS A 45 1.70 13.33 -2.50
CA LYS A 45 0.91 14.41 -3.10
C LYS A 45 0.76 14.23 -4.61
N TYR A 46 1.86 13.96 -5.30
CA TYR A 46 1.83 13.70 -6.74
C TYR A 46 0.92 12.51 -7.09
N LEU A 47 1.04 11.39 -6.38
CA LEU A 47 0.24 10.20 -6.62
C LEU A 47 -1.26 10.44 -6.40
N ILE A 48 -1.63 11.24 -5.40
CA ILE A 48 -3.01 11.56 -5.06
C ILE A 48 -3.61 12.57 -6.03
N GLU A 49 -2.91 13.66 -6.31
CA GLU A 49 -3.40 14.72 -7.19
C GLU A 49 -3.60 14.25 -8.63
N ASN A 50 -2.83 13.25 -9.06
CA ASN A 50 -2.98 12.61 -10.37
C ASN A 50 -3.89 11.37 -10.35
N ASP A 51 -4.55 11.10 -9.22
CA ASP A 51 -5.47 9.95 -9.05
C ASP A 51 -4.86 8.60 -9.44
N LEU A 52 -3.60 8.35 -9.08
CA LEU A 52 -2.85 7.17 -9.50
C LEU A 52 -2.98 5.98 -8.55
N ILE A 53 -3.30 6.20 -7.27
CA ILE A 53 -3.41 5.12 -6.29
C ILE A 53 -4.74 4.41 -6.45
N GLU A 54 -4.72 3.14 -6.85
CA GLU A 54 -5.91 2.29 -6.95
C GLU A 54 -6.26 1.68 -5.60
N ALA A 55 -5.26 1.07 -4.94
CA ALA A 55 -5.46 0.45 -3.64
C ALA A 55 -4.19 0.51 -2.78
N ILE A 56 -4.40 0.40 -1.48
CA ILE A 56 -3.36 0.19 -0.47
C ILE A 56 -3.76 -1.05 0.33
N ILE A 57 -2.88 -2.04 0.37
CA ILE A 57 -3.10 -3.29 1.11
C ILE A 57 -2.10 -3.34 2.25
N ASN A 58 -2.59 -3.22 3.48
CA ASN A 58 -1.76 -3.32 4.68
C ASN A 58 -1.53 -4.80 5.00
N LEU A 59 -0.29 -5.26 4.87
CA LEU A 59 0.06 -6.66 5.05
C LEU A 59 0.25 -7.02 6.53
N PRO A 60 0.09 -8.31 6.90
CA PRO A 60 0.43 -8.80 8.24
C PRO A 60 1.89 -8.56 8.57
N SER A 61 2.19 -8.41 9.86
CA SER A 61 3.58 -8.43 10.33
C SER A 61 4.21 -9.80 10.06
N GLY A 62 5.53 -9.82 9.81
CA GLY A 62 6.23 -11.06 9.48
C GLY A 62 6.03 -11.56 8.04
N THR A 63 5.40 -10.77 7.16
CA THR A 63 5.28 -11.09 5.73
C THR A 63 6.65 -11.04 5.02
N MET A 64 7.53 -10.16 5.48
CA MET A 64 8.88 -10.06 4.93
C MET A 64 9.83 -10.99 5.67
N TYR A 65 10.49 -11.86 4.92
CA TYR A 65 11.45 -12.82 5.47
C TYR A 65 12.56 -12.11 6.26
N HIS A 66 12.83 -12.60 7.45
CA HIS A 66 13.81 -12.05 8.41
C HIS A 66 13.68 -10.55 8.74
N SER A 67 12.51 -9.97 8.54
CA SER A 67 12.27 -8.55 8.85
C SER A 67 11.05 -8.37 9.74
N GLY A 68 11.20 -7.60 10.82
CA GLY A 68 10.09 -7.13 11.65
C GLY A 68 9.38 -5.89 11.08
N ILE A 69 9.74 -5.44 9.87
CA ILE A 69 9.18 -4.23 9.26
C ILE A 69 7.81 -4.55 8.68
N ASN A 70 6.80 -3.80 9.13
CA ASN A 70 5.48 -3.86 8.51
C ASN A 70 5.52 -3.21 7.12
N THR A 71 4.91 -3.87 6.16
CA THR A 71 4.87 -3.42 4.77
C THR A 71 3.44 -3.30 4.26
N SER A 72 3.29 -2.50 3.21
CA SER A 72 2.03 -2.34 2.50
C SER A 72 2.28 -2.47 0.99
N LEU A 73 1.31 -3.05 0.28
CA LEU A 73 1.31 -3.02 -1.17
C LEU A 73 0.63 -1.74 -1.63
N LEU A 74 1.34 -0.96 -2.41
CA LEU A 74 0.84 0.25 -3.06
C LEU A 74 0.54 -0.08 -4.52
N LEU A 75 -0.75 -0.14 -4.87
CA LEU A 75 -1.21 -0.43 -6.23
C LEU A 75 -1.43 0.88 -6.97
N ILE A 76 -0.67 1.07 -8.04
CA ILE A 76 -0.76 2.21 -8.95
C ILE A 76 -1.45 1.77 -10.23
N ASN A 77 -2.42 2.55 -10.69
CA ASN A 77 -3.12 2.32 -11.94
C ASN A 77 -3.39 3.65 -12.64
N PHE A 78 -2.83 3.81 -13.83
CA PHE A 78 -3.01 5.01 -14.66
C PHE A 78 -4.39 5.06 -15.33
N ASN A 79 -5.12 3.95 -15.34
CA ASN A 79 -6.46 3.84 -15.91
C ASN A 79 -7.45 3.18 -14.94
N LYS A 80 -7.61 3.78 -13.75
CA LYS A 80 -8.53 3.30 -12.72
C LYS A 80 -9.99 3.33 -13.19
N SER A 81 -10.76 2.33 -12.80
CA SER A 81 -12.22 2.32 -12.92
C SER A 81 -12.88 3.24 -11.89
N GLU A 82 -12.45 3.13 -10.63
CA GLU A 82 -12.97 3.95 -9.51
C GLU A 82 -12.18 5.27 -9.39
N LYS A 83 -12.65 6.28 -10.14
CA LYS A 83 -12.01 7.61 -10.14
C LYS A 83 -12.18 8.32 -8.80
N ASN A 84 -11.13 9.05 -8.40
CA ASN A 84 -11.08 9.84 -7.17
C ASN A 84 -11.31 9.04 -5.88
N LYS A 85 -11.13 7.73 -5.92
CA LYS A 85 -11.24 6.85 -4.75
C LYS A 85 -9.99 5.99 -4.62
N ILE A 86 -9.61 5.71 -3.39
CA ILE A 86 -8.55 4.76 -3.05
C ILE A 86 -9.17 3.63 -2.24
N LYS A 87 -8.96 2.39 -2.66
CA LYS A 87 -9.40 1.24 -1.88
C LYS A 87 -8.35 0.90 -0.82
N ILE A 88 -8.78 0.84 0.43
CA ILE A 88 -7.94 0.39 1.54
C ILE A 88 -8.35 -1.04 1.89
N ILE A 89 -7.37 -1.93 1.98
CA ILE A 89 -7.55 -3.32 2.39
C ILE A 89 -6.68 -3.56 3.61
N ASN A 90 -7.32 -3.87 4.73
CA ASN A 90 -6.62 -4.23 5.96
C ASN A 90 -6.42 -5.74 6.02
N ALA A 91 -5.31 -6.20 5.48
CA ALA A 91 -4.94 -7.60 5.46
C ALA A 91 -4.11 -8.04 6.68
N GLN A 92 -4.00 -7.22 7.71
CA GLN A 92 -3.15 -7.52 8.89
C GLN A 92 -3.56 -8.81 9.62
N LEU A 93 -4.83 -9.20 9.53
CA LEU A 93 -5.34 -10.44 10.11
C LEU A 93 -5.65 -11.52 9.05
N LEU A 94 -5.42 -11.23 7.76
CA LEU A 94 -5.64 -12.16 6.66
C LEU A 94 -4.38 -12.99 6.40
N TYR A 95 -4.09 -13.89 7.29
CA TYR A 95 -2.97 -14.83 7.17
C TYR A 95 -3.37 -16.23 7.65
N GLU A 96 -2.78 -17.23 7.05
CA GLU A 96 -2.92 -18.61 7.52
C GLU A 96 -2.11 -18.80 8.80
N SER A 97 -2.75 -19.30 9.85
CA SER A 97 -2.05 -19.73 11.06
C SER A 97 -1.29 -21.02 10.77
N LYS A 98 0.03 -20.96 10.67
CA LYS A 98 0.85 -22.16 10.67
C LYS A 98 0.82 -22.82 12.04
N PRO A 99 0.75 -24.16 12.12
CA PRO A 99 1.04 -24.86 13.35
C PRO A 99 2.45 -24.46 13.79
N LYS A 100 2.61 -24.14 15.09
CA LYS A 100 3.85 -23.69 15.69
C LYS A 100 4.93 -24.78 15.61
N ASN A 101 5.59 -24.90 14.47
CA ASN A 101 6.89 -25.56 14.42
C ASN A 101 7.93 -24.56 14.95
N ARG A 102 8.64 -24.97 15.99
CA ARG A 102 9.56 -24.13 16.77
C ARG A 102 10.73 -23.49 16.00
N GLU A 103 10.88 -23.77 14.72
CA GLU A 103 12.03 -23.31 13.92
C GLU A 103 11.75 -22.13 13.00
N VAL A 104 10.48 -21.73 12.81
CA VAL A 104 10.13 -20.58 11.96
C VAL A 104 9.38 -19.56 12.80
N VAL A 105 10.15 -18.77 13.52
CA VAL A 105 9.63 -17.63 14.27
C VAL A 105 9.37 -16.50 13.28
N ASN A 106 8.11 -16.08 13.13
CA ASN A 106 7.64 -14.87 12.43
C ASN A 106 7.42 -14.93 10.92
N GLU A 107 7.08 -16.05 10.32
CA GLU A 107 6.55 -16.05 8.96
C GLU A 107 5.02 -16.15 8.97
N SER A 108 4.36 -15.11 8.49
CA SER A 108 2.94 -15.15 8.16
C SER A 108 2.77 -15.56 6.71
N ILE A 109 1.98 -16.60 6.44
CA ILE A 109 1.51 -16.90 5.09
C ILE A 109 0.28 -16.06 4.83
N LEU A 110 0.32 -15.27 3.74
CA LEU A 110 -0.81 -14.46 3.34
C LEU A 110 -1.99 -15.34 2.92
N ASP A 111 -3.17 -15.03 3.42
CA ASP A 111 -4.42 -15.52 2.87
C ASP A 111 -4.74 -14.73 1.59
N ILE A 112 -4.18 -15.21 0.49
CA ILE A 112 -4.29 -14.55 -0.82
C ILE A 112 -5.73 -14.49 -1.29
N ASP A 113 -6.51 -15.54 -1.07
CA ASP A 113 -7.90 -15.62 -1.52
C ASP A 113 -8.76 -14.55 -0.84
N SER A 114 -8.63 -14.40 0.47
CA SER A 114 -9.34 -13.34 1.23
C SER A 114 -8.89 -11.93 0.83
N ILE A 115 -7.60 -11.75 0.53
CA ILE A 115 -7.08 -10.46 0.05
C ILE A 115 -7.64 -10.16 -1.34
N MET A 116 -7.69 -11.13 -2.24
CA MET A 116 -8.23 -10.96 -3.58
C MET A 116 -9.75 -10.74 -3.56
N ASP A 117 -10.48 -11.41 -2.68
CA ASP A 117 -11.89 -11.14 -2.47
C ASP A 117 -12.11 -9.69 -2.01
N SER A 118 -11.35 -9.23 -1.04
CA SER A 118 -11.39 -7.84 -0.56
C SER A 118 -10.97 -6.82 -1.63
N TYR A 119 -10.14 -7.21 -2.60
CA TYR A 119 -9.77 -6.36 -3.71
C TYR A 119 -10.92 -6.24 -4.73
N HIS A 120 -11.60 -7.33 -5.05
CA HIS A 120 -12.68 -7.36 -6.05
C HIS A 120 -14.03 -6.89 -5.50
N HIS A 121 -14.28 -7.10 -4.21
CA HIS A 121 -15.56 -6.81 -3.56
C HIS A 121 -15.36 -5.88 -2.36
N GLU A 122 -16.46 -5.34 -1.84
CA GLU A 122 -16.44 -4.69 -0.53
C GLU A 122 -16.62 -5.77 0.56
N THR A 123 -15.68 -5.85 1.48
CA THR A 123 -15.70 -6.78 2.60
C THR A 123 -15.57 -6.00 3.90
N LYS A 124 -15.66 -6.68 5.05
CA LYS A 124 -15.37 -6.07 6.35
C LYS A 124 -13.92 -5.53 6.48
N ASP A 125 -13.01 -6.05 5.67
CA ASP A 125 -11.58 -5.72 5.69
C ASP A 125 -11.20 -4.70 4.61
N SER A 126 -12.17 -4.20 3.84
CA SER A 126 -11.93 -3.22 2.78
C SER A 126 -12.93 -2.08 2.77
N PHE A 127 -12.46 -0.88 2.41
CA PHE A 127 -13.29 0.31 2.26
C PHE A 127 -12.67 1.30 1.28
N PHE A 128 -13.51 2.18 0.71
CA PHE A 128 -13.06 3.24 -0.16
C PHE A 128 -12.88 4.56 0.58
N ILE A 129 -11.85 5.30 0.19
CA ILE A 129 -11.63 6.68 0.62
C ILE A 129 -11.76 7.59 -0.59
N ASP A 130 -12.55 8.66 -0.44
CA ASP A 130 -12.64 9.72 -1.43
C ASP A 130 -11.42 10.64 -1.32
N ILE A 131 -10.69 10.79 -2.41
CA ILE A 131 -9.48 11.64 -2.49
C ILE A 131 -9.79 13.08 -2.11
N LYS A 132 -10.99 13.59 -2.43
CA LYS A 132 -11.41 14.96 -2.08
C LYS A 132 -11.54 15.18 -0.57
N LYS A 133 -11.74 14.11 0.20
CA LYS A 133 -11.80 14.13 1.67
C LYS A 133 -10.44 13.95 2.32
N ILE A 134 -9.40 13.61 1.55
CA ILE A 134 -8.05 13.47 2.06
C ILE A 134 -7.46 14.88 2.20
N SER A 135 -7.41 15.41 3.41
CA SER A 135 -6.67 16.63 3.71
C SER A 135 -5.17 16.38 3.51
N LYS A 136 -4.38 17.46 3.29
CA LYS A 136 -2.93 17.37 3.04
C LYS A 136 -2.14 16.57 4.12
N ASN A 137 -2.73 16.38 5.29
CA ASN A 137 -2.16 15.62 6.40
C ASN A 137 -2.72 14.19 6.54
N THR A 138 -3.77 13.83 5.82
CA THR A 138 -4.64 12.68 6.14
C THR A 138 -4.22 11.36 5.50
N ILE A 139 -3.19 11.31 4.69
CA ILE A 139 -2.55 10.02 4.39
C ILE A 139 -2.02 9.37 5.67
N ILE A 140 -1.72 10.19 6.68
CA ILE A 140 -1.33 9.76 8.02
C ILE A 140 -2.49 9.08 8.77
N GLU A 141 -3.73 9.42 8.49
CA GLU A 141 -4.91 8.89 9.21
C GLU A 141 -5.50 7.63 8.58
N LEU A 142 -5.07 7.24 7.39
CA LEU A 142 -5.51 6.03 6.70
C LEU A 142 -5.20 4.73 7.45
N GLN A 143 -4.36 4.80 8.48
CA GLN A 143 -3.99 3.66 9.32
C GLN A 143 -4.67 3.63 10.68
N LYS A 144 -5.45 4.66 11.05
CA LYS A 144 -6.02 4.78 12.40
C LYS A 144 -7.47 4.32 12.53
N LYS A 145 -8.00 3.68 11.51
CA LYS A 145 -9.36 3.12 11.62
C LYS A 145 -9.35 1.61 11.48
#